data_7c7419e7aec3d142e27237e43a0f693e
#
_entry.id   7c7419e7aec3d142e27237e43a0f693e
#
_cell.length_a   1.000
_cell.length_b   1.000
_cell.length_c   1.000
_cell.angle_alpha   90.00
_cell.angle_beta   90.00
_cell.angle_gamma   90.00
#
_symmetry.space_group_name_H-M   'P 1'
#
loop_
_entity.id
_entity.type
_entity.pdbx_description
1 polymer ?
#
loop_
_entity_poly.entity_id
_entity_poly.type
_entity_poly.pdbx_seq_one_letter_code
_entity_poly.pdbx_strand_id
1 'polypeptide(L)'
;MDVSQFQGEIDWEQAADAGVEFAIVRVGGRGYTEGKLYEDTYFDRNVQGALDAGLAVGAYFFSQAITVEEALEEARFVLERVRDYDLTMPVVFDWEMVSDSSARTNAIDSDTMNEVALAFCGAIQEAGYESMIYFNSYQGYVKYDLSKLLDHSFWFAQYQAQPSFYYDFQMWQYSSKGSVPGIQGEVDMNLYFGALEGGERPKRPNGQEAPLDPGINPETGRPYGY
;
A
#
# COMPACT_ATOMS: atom_id res chain seq x y z
N MET A 1 -4.49 -0.50 -6.85
CA MET A 1 -3.29 -1.35 -7.06
C MET A 1 -2.13 -0.82 -6.27
N ASP A 2 -1.09 -1.65 -6.02
CA ASP A 2 0.19 -1.14 -5.49
C ASP A 2 1.33 -1.46 -6.46
N VAL A 3 2.32 -0.56 -6.52
CA VAL A 3 3.38 -0.58 -7.53
C VAL A 3 4.72 -0.12 -6.98
N SER A 4 5.77 -0.54 -7.66
CA SER A 4 7.16 -0.17 -7.40
C SER A 4 7.97 -0.14 -8.69
N GLN A 5 9.29 -0.03 -8.59
CA GLN A 5 10.19 -0.17 -9.74
C GLN A 5 10.03 -1.50 -10.50
N PHE A 6 9.45 -2.52 -9.87
CA PHE A 6 9.29 -3.84 -10.51
C PHE A 6 8.25 -3.86 -11.63
N GLN A 7 7.31 -2.93 -11.63
CA GLN A 7 6.35 -2.75 -12.72
C GLN A 7 6.93 -1.96 -13.91
N GLY A 8 8.12 -1.34 -13.73
CA GLY A 8 8.77 -0.55 -14.78
C GLY A 8 7.97 0.68 -15.20
N GLU A 9 7.95 0.93 -16.51
CA GLU A 9 7.18 2.03 -17.09
C GLU A 9 5.68 1.70 -17.08
N ILE A 10 4.88 2.61 -16.53
CA ILE A 10 3.42 2.50 -16.45
C ILE A 10 2.79 3.59 -17.30
N ASP A 11 1.85 3.21 -18.15
CA ASP A 11 0.92 4.15 -18.81
C ASP A 11 -0.28 4.35 -17.88
N TRP A 12 -0.20 5.42 -17.08
CA TRP A 12 -1.18 5.72 -16.05
C TRP A 12 -2.54 6.12 -16.60
N GLU A 13 -2.60 6.72 -17.80
CA GLU A 13 -3.86 7.04 -18.48
C GLU A 13 -4.60 5.76 -18.84
N GLN A 14 -3.89 4.77 -19.41
CA GLN A 14 -4.49 3.47 -19.72
C GLN A 14 -4.93 2.71 -18.45
N ALA A 15 -4.17 2.79 -17.36
CA ALA A 15 -4.54 2.17 -16.10
C ALA A 15 -5.81 2.80 -15.51
N ALA A 16 -5.89 4.14 -15.51
CA ALA A 16 -7.08 4.87 -15.07
C ALA A 16 -8.30 4.57 -15.95
N ASP A 17 -8.10 4.48 -17.27
CA ASP A 17 -9.15 4.14 -18.23
C ASP A 17 -9.66 2.70 -18.08
N ALA A 18 -8.82 1.80 -17.59
CA ALA A 18 -9.20 0.43 -17.25
C ALA A 18 -9.97 0.30 -15.92
N GLY A 19 -10.16 1.41 -15.19
CA GLY A 19 -10.94 1.44 -13.95
C GLY A 19 -10.11 1.41 -12.68
N VAL A 20 -8.79 1.58 -12.75
CA VAL A 20 -7.97 1.80 -11.55
C VAL A 20 -8.34 3.15 -10.94
N GLU A 21 -8.64 3.16 -9.66
CA GLU A 21 -9.09 4.37 -8.94
C GLU A 21 -8.03 4.92 -7.99
N PHE A 22 -7.12 4.07 -7.54
CA PHE A 22 -6.04 4.47 -6.64
C PHE A 22 -4.76 3.66 -6.87
N ALA A 23 -3.64 4.24 -6.42
CA ALA A 23 -2.34 3.58 -6.40
C ALA A 23 -1.64 3.82 -5.06
N ILE A 24 -1.03 2.75 -4.50
CA ILE A 24 -0.09 2.85 -3.38
C ILE A 24 1.31 2.63 -3.93
N VAL A 25 2.16 3.65 -3.88
CA VAL A 25 3.45 3.66 -4.57
C VAL A 25 4.60 3.48 -3.59
N ARG A 26 5.54 2.58 -3.90
CA ARG A 26 6.70 2.36 -3.04
C ARG A 26 7.65 3.55 -3.03
N VAL A 27 7.89 4.12 -1.85
CA VAL A 27 8.89 5.17 -1.64
C VAL A 27 10.31 4.62 -1.71
N GLY A 28 10.50 3.45 -1.13
CA GLY A 28 11.78 2.80 -0.97
C GLY A 28 11.71 1.70 0.08
N GLY A 29 12.84 1.40 0.70
CA GLY A 29 12.88 0.39 1.75
C GLY A 29 14.18 0.42 2.54
N ARG A 30 14.24 -0.46 3.53
CA ARG A 30 15.48 -0.79 4.25
C ARG A 30 15.97 -2.17 3.84
N GLY A 31 17.25 -2.27 3.52
CA GLY A 31 17.89 -3.54 3.17
C GLY A 31 17.86 -4.53 4.34
N TYR A 32 17.45 -5.76 4.06
CA TYR A 32 17.21 -6.79 5.08
C TYR A 32 18.49 -7.38 5.72
N THR A 33 19.66 -7.11 5.16
CA THR A 33 20.96 -7.53 5.73
C THR A 33 21.68 -6.39 6.44
N GLU A 34 22.09 -5.35 5.70
CA GLU A 34 22.88 -4.24 6.21
C GLU A 34 22.06 -3.11 6.84
N GLY A 35 20.74 -3.12 6.66
CA GLY A 35 19.85 -2.09 7.21
C GLY A 35 19.99 -0.72 6.56
N LYS A 36 20.56 -0.63 5.37
CA LYS A 36 20.68 0.64 4.64
C LYS A 36 19.37 1.02 3.97
N LEU A 37 18.99 2.30 4.07
CA LEU A 37 17.87 2.86 3.33
C LEU A 37 18.20 2.93 1.84
N TYR A 38 17.20 2.68 1.01
CA TYR A 38 17.25 2.88 -0.44
C TYR A 38 15.95 3.47 -0.94
N GLU A 39 16.03 4.23 -2.01
CA GLU A 39 14.88 4.81 -2.68
C GLU A 39 14.42 3.91 -3.83
N ASP A 40 13.11 3.85 -4.06
CA ASP A 40 12.58 3.23 -5.27
C ASP A 40 12.81 4.17 -6.46
N THR A 41 13.53 3.68 -7.46
CA THR A 41 13.95 4.49 -8.60
C THR A 41 12.81 4.98 -9.49
N TYR A 42 11.59 4.45 -9.29
CA TYR A 42 10.38 4.84 -10.01
C TYR A 42 9.40 5.63 -9.13
N PHE A 43 9.75 5.93 -7.86
CA PHE A 43 8.83 6.57 -6.93
C PHE A 43 8.23 7.87 -7.48
N ASP A 44 9.07 8.86 -7.77
CA ASP A 44 8.63 10.18 -8.26
C ASP A 44 7.79 10.07 -9.54
N ARG A 45 8.24 9.22 -10.45
CA ARG A 45 7.57 9.00 -11.73
C ARG A 45 6.19 8.35 -11.56
N ASN A 46 6.10 7.35 -10.69
CA ASN A 46 4.85 6.65 -10.43
C ASN A 46 3.86 7.53 -9.68
N VAL A 47 4.30 8.27 -8.65
CA VAL A 47 3.43 9.21 -7.92
C VAL A 47 2.91 10.28 -8.86
N GLN A 48 3.80 10.97 -9.60
CA GLN A 48 3.39 12.05 -10.50
C GLN A 48 2.46 11.53 -11.60
N GLY A 49 2.81 10.40 -12.23
CA GLY A 49 1.98 9.83 -13.29
C GLY A 49 0.59 9.41 -12.81
N ALA A 50 0.48 8.82 -11.61
CA ALA A 50 -0.80 8.46 -11.02
C ALA A 50 -1.66 9.70 -10.68
N LEU A 51 -1.05 10.74 -10.10
CA LEU A 51 -1.72 12.01 -9.81
C LEU A 51 -2.19 12.70 -11.10
N ASP A 52 -1.34 12.78 -12.13
CA ASP A 52 -1.68 13.38 -13.43
C ASP A 52 -2.83 12.64 -14.12
N ALA A 53 -2.94 11.32 -13.94
CA ALA A 53 -4.06 10.52 -14.40
C ALA A 53 -5.33 10.63 -13.52
N GLY A 54 -5.29 11.43 -12.44
CA GLY A 54 -6.42 11.69 -11.55
C GLY A 54 -6.74 10.55 -10.58
N LEU A 55 -5.78 9.69 -10.30
CA LEU A 55 -5.93 8.63 -9.30
C LEU A 55 -5.74 9.19 -7.88
N ALA A 56 -6.39 8.57 -6.89
CA ALA A 56 -6.02 8.75 -5.50
C ALA A 56 -4.67 8.05 -5.24
N VAL A 57 -3.74 8.72 -4.55
CA VAL A 57 -2.38 8.20 -4.39
C VAL A 57 -1.99 8.16 -2.92
N GLY A 58 -1.46 7.02 -2.51
CA GLY A 58 -0.77 6.80 -1.24
C GLY A 58 0.65 6.28 -1.48
N ALA A 59 1.34 6.03 -0.40
CA ALA A 59 2.71 5.56 -0.46
C ALA A 59 2.95 4.40 0.50
N TYR A 60 3.93 3.53 0.22
CA TYR A 60 4.37 2.52 1.18
C TYR A 60 5.89 2.46 1.27
N PHE A 61 6.37 2.01 2.42
CA PHE A 61 7.79 1.84 2.67
C PHE A 61 8.07 0.41 3.14
N PHE A 62 8.92 -0.31 2.41
CA PHE A 62 9.35 -1.67 2.76
C PHE A 62 10.30 -1.62 3.97
N SER A 63 9.74 -1.78 5.16
CA SER A 63 10.46 -1.69 6.41
C SER A 63 11.19 -2.99 6.76
N GLN A 64 12.41 -2.83 7.24
CA GLN A 64 13.17 -3.88 7.91
C GLN A 64 13.81 -3.32 9.20
N ALA A 65 13.14 -2.34 9.82
CA ALA A 65 13.56 -1.79 11.11
C ALA A 65 13.49 -2.85 12.22
N ILE A 66 14.46 -2.80 13.12
CA ILE A 66 14.54 -3.66 14.31
C ILE A 66 14.59 -2.86 15.61
N THR A 67 14.56 -1.53 15.51
CA THR A 67 14.45 -0.60 16.64
C THR A 67 13.53 0.57 16.31
N VAL A 68 13.04 1.25 17.35
CA VAL A 68 12.23 2.47 17.23
C VAL A 68 12.99 3.57 16.50
N GLU A 69 14.29 3.73 16.76
CA GLU A 69 15.12 4.73 16.10
C GLU A 69 15.20 4.50 14.58
N GLU A 70 15.31 3.25 14.16
CA GLU A 70 15.29 2.90 12.73
C GLU A 70 13.92 3.17 12.09
N ALA A 71 12.82 2.87 12.80
CA ALA A 71 11.47 3.17 12.32
C ALA A 71 11.26 4.69 12.14
N LEU A 72 11.75 5.50 13.08
CA LEU A 72 11.72 6.95 12.97
C LEU A 72 12.64 7.48 11.84
N GLU A 73 13.75 6.80 11.58
CA GLU A 73 14.60 7.11 10.41
C GLU A 73 13.88 6.80 9.09
N GLU A 74 13.18 5.66 9.02
CA GLU A 74 12.35 5.29 7.86
C GLU A 74 11.21 6.30 7.64
N ALA A 75 10.50 6.68 8.70
CA ALA A 75 9.44 7.68 8.60
C ALA A 75 9.96 9.03 8.09
N ARG A 76 11.10 9.53 8.61
CA ARG A 76 11.73 10.76 8.11
C ARG A 76 12.11 10.64 6.62
N PHE A 77 12.69 9.50 6.23
CA PHE A 77 13.05 9.23 4.84
C PHE A 77 11.82 9.31 3.92
N VAL A 78 10.70 8.75 4.35
CA VAL A 78 9.42 8.82 3.62
C VAL A 78 8.91 10.25 3.55
N LEU A 79 8.81 10.94 4.69
CA LEU A 79 8.27 12.30 4.77
C LEU A 79 9.05 13.32 3.91
N GLU A 80 10.38 13.17 3.81
CA GLU A 80 11.21 13.99 2.94
C GLU A 80 10.84 13.84 1.45
N ARG A 81 10.32 12.69 1.05
CA ARG A 81 10.01 12.36 -0.35
C ARG A 81 8.56 12.63 -0.72
N VAL A 82 7.65 12.42 0.21
CA VAL A 82 6.22 12.60 -0.06
C VAL A 82 5.74 14.04 0.06
N ARG A 83 6.50 14.93 0.74
CA ARG A 83 6.08 16.30 1.09
C ARG A 83 5.69 17.18 -0.10
N ASP A 84 6.23 16.89 -1.28
CA ASP A 84 6.02 17.70 -2.49
C ASP A 84 4.84 17.16 -3.33
N TYR A 85 4.15 16.11 -2.86
CA TYR A 85 3.03 15.46 -3.53
C TYR A 85 1.75 15.58 -2.70
N ASP A 86 0.62 15.73 -3.38
CA ASP A 86 -0.71 15.76 -2.76
C ASP A 86 -1.26 14.33 -2.60
N LEU A 87 -0.78 13.63 -1.57
CA LEU A 87 -1.23 12.29 -1.27
C LEU A 87 -2.61 12.32 -0.59
N THR A 88 -3.58 11.62 -1.17
CA THR A 88 -4.96 11.51 -0.67
C THR A 88 -5.28 10.13 -0.07
N MET A 89 -4.29 9.24 -0.07
CA MET A 89 -4.34 7.90 0.51
C MET A 89 -3.24 7.75 1.56
N PRO A 90 -3.34 6.76 2.45
CA PRO A 90 -2.38 6.59 3.55
C PRO A 90 -0.93 6.39 3.11
N VAL A 91 -0.01 6.72 4.04
CA VAL A 91 1.38 6.27 4.03
C VAL A 91 1.48 4.98 4.86
N VAL A 92 1.95 3.92 4.23
CA VAL A 92 1.85 2.56 4.75
C VAL A 92 3.19 2.06 5.28
N PHE A 93 3.17 1.54 6.51
CA PHE A 93 4.23 0.72 7.07
C PHE A 93 4.08 -0.70 6.54
N ASP A 94 5.03 -1.13 5.71
CA ASP A 94 5.04 -2.44 5.09
C ASP A 94 6.24 -3.25 5.60
N TRP A 95 6.00 -4.08 6.61
CA TRP A 95 7.00 -5.01 7.11
C TRP A 95 6.66 -6.43 6.67
N GLU A 96 7.61 -7.06 5.97
CA GLU A 96 7.44 -8.42 5.51
C GLU A 96 8.60 -9.34 5.95
N MET A 97 8.26 -10.60 6.18
CA MET A 97 9.29 -11.63 6.40
C MET A 97 10.06 -11.88 5.13
N VAL A 98 11.37 -11.82 5.24
CA VAL A 98 12.28 -12.17 4.15
C VAL A 98 12.74 -13.62 4.33
N SER A 99 12.67 -14.41 3.26
CA SER A 99 13.05 -15.84 3.27
C SER A 99 14.57 -16.10 3.37
N ASP A 100 15.36 -15.07 3.64
CA ASP A 100 16.81 -15.15 3.81
C ASP A 100 17.16 -15.38 5.28
N SER A 101 17.96 -16.40 5.57
CA SER A 101 18.38 -16.73 6.95
C SER A 101 19.24 -15.64 7.61
N SER A 102 19.83 -14.76 6.82
CA SER A 102 20.62 -13.62 7.29
C SER A 102 19.78 -12.35 7.52
N ALA A 103 18.46 -12.41 7.28
CA ALA A 103 17.60 -11.25 7.46
C ALA A 103 17.59 -10.80 8.93
N ARG A 104 17.87 -9.52 9.13
CA ARG A 104 18.01 -8.87 10.44
C ARG A 104 16.73 -8.91 11.29
N THR A 105 15.58 -9.00 10.62
CA THR A 105 14.26 -9.04 11.24
C THR A 105 13.81 -10.45 11.66
N ASN A 106 14.57 -11.52 11.36
CA ASN A 106 14.19 -12.89 11.69
C ASN A 106 14.02 -13.14 13.20
N ALA A 107 14.78 -12.42 14.03
CA ALA A 107 14.78 -12.56 15.49
C ALA A 107 13.93 -11.52 16.22
N ILE A 108 13.23 -10.65 15.51
CA ILE A 108 12.39 -9.62 16.13
C ILE A 108 11.17 -10.27 16.82
N ASP A 109 10.92 -9.89 18.06
CA ASP A 109 9.74 -10.33 18.80
C ASP A 109 8.52 -9.43 18.54
N SER A 110 7.35 -9.86 19.01
CA SER A 110 6.11 -9.12 18.76
C SER A 110 6.06 -7.77 19.46
N ASP A 111 6.69 -7.62 20.62
CA ASP A 111 6.71 -6.34 21.32
C ASP A 111 7.52 -5.31 20.53
N THR A 112 8.74 -5.67 20.14
CA THR A 112 9.57 -4.81 19.28
C THR A 112 8.90 -4.52 17.93
N MET A 113 8.24 -5.53 17.33
CA MET A 113 7.52 -5.36 16.08
C MET A 113 6.40 -4.30 16.20
N ASN A 114 5.62 -4.36 17.27
CA ASN A 114 4.59 -3.38 17.56
C ASN A 114 5.17 -1.98 17.81
N GLU A 115 6.24 -1.86 18.62
CA GLU A 115 6.89 -0.58 18.90
C GLU A 115 7.42 0.07 17.62
N VAL A 116 8.02 -0.70 16.72
CA VAL A 116 8.54 -0.22 15.44
C VAL A 116 7.40 0.28 14.55
N ALA A 117 6.32 -0.50 14.41
CA ALA A 117 5.16 -0.10 13.62
C ALA A 117 4.48 1.17 14.18
N LEU A 118 4.28 1.24 15.50
CA LEU A 118 3.71 2.40 16.18
C LEU A 118 4.57 3.65 16.02
N ALA A 119 5.90 3.52 16.11
CA ALA A 119 6.82 4.63 15.96
C ALA A 119 6.78 5.22 14.54
N PHE A 120 6.78 4.36 13.52
CA PHE A 120 6.65 4.80 12.13
C PHE A 120 5.30 5.50 11.92
N CYS A 121 4.19 4.82 12.24
CA CYS A 121 2.85 5.34 12.04
C CYS A 121 2.61 6.64 12.80
N GLY A 122 3.08 6.73 14.06
CA GLY A 122 2.99 7.95 14.87
C GLY A 122 3.70 9.14 14.22
N ALA A 123 4.92 8.95 13.72
CA ALA A 123 5.66 10.01 13.03
C ALA A 123 4.97 10.48 11.73
N ILE A 124 4.37 9.55 10.98
CA ILE A 124 3.58 9.87 9.78
C ILE A 124 2.34 10.69 10.15
N GLN A 125 1.62 10.29 11.22
CA GLN A 125 0.42 11.00 11.69
C GLN A 125 0.75 12.39 12.25
N GLU A 126 1.85 12.53 13.01
CA GLU A 126 2.32 13.82 13.51
C GLU A 126 2.65 14.81 12.38
N ALA A 127 3.06 14.31 11.21
CA ALA A 127 3.30 15.11 10.02
C ALA A 127 2.02 15.45 9.24
N GLY A 128 0.84 14.95 9.68
CA GLY A 128 -0.46 15.27 9.08
C GLY A 128 -0.94 14.30 8.01
N TYR A 129 -0.26 13.17 7.80
CA TYR A 129 -0.70 12.12 6.88
C TYR A 129 -1.49 11.03 7.61
N GLU A 130 -2.40 10.37 6.91
CA GLU A 130 -2.96 9.10 7.40
C GLU A 130 -1.89 8.00 7.34
N SER A 131 -1.87 7.13 8.34
CA SER A 131 -0.99 5.97 8.37
C SER A 131 -1.78 4.66 8.32
N MET A 132 -1.15 3.62 7.77
CA MET A 132 -1.74 2.28 7.68
C MET A 132 -0.65 1.22 7.87
N ILE A 133 -1.00 0.05 8.38
CA ILE A 133 -0.09 -1.07 8.59
C ILE A 133 -0.48 -2.20 7.63
N TYR A 134 0.47 -2.61 6.79
CA TYR A 134 0.32 -3.77 5.90
C TYR A 134 0.78 -5.06 6.57
N PHE A 135 0.03 -6.12 6.39
CA PHE A 135 0.42 -7.47 6.76
C PHE A 135 -0.45 -8.55 6.08
N ASN A 136 0.08 -9.76 5.98
CA ASN A 136 -0.66 -10.96 5.64
C ASN A 136 -1.17 -11.69 6.90
N SER A 137 -1.96 -12.77 6.71
CA SER A 137 -2.54 -13.52 7.83
C SER A 137 -1.51 -14.03 8.85
N TYR A 138 -0.35 -14.50 8.39
CA TYR A 138 0.68 -15.00 9.29
C TYR A 138 1.28 -13.88 10.14
N GLN A 139 1.62 -12.77 9.53
CA GLN A 139 2.19 -11.63 10.23
C GLN A 139 1.18 -11.05 11.22
N GLY A 140 -0.07 -10.84 10.79
CA GLY A 140 -1.13 -10.31 11.64
C GLY A 140 -1.41 -11.16 12.88
N TYR A 141 -1.46 -12.49 12.76
CA TYR A 141 -1.80 -13.35 13.89
C TYR A 141 -0.60 -13.85 14.70
N VAL A 142 0.60 -13.82 14.15
CA VAL A 142 1.78 -14.47 14.78
C VAL A 142 2.88 -13.48 15.13
N LYS A 143 3.03 -12.41 14.33
CA LYS A 143 4.12 -11.45 14.50
C LYS A 143 3.69 -10.17 15.21
N TYR A 144 2.44 -9.74 15.02
CA TYR A 144 1.89 -8.59 15.73
C TYR A 144 1.07 -9.01 16.95
N ASP A 145 1.06 -8.20 17.98
CA ASP A 145 0.00 -8.16 18.98
C ASP A 145 -1.04 -7.14 18.51
N LEU A 146 -2.01 -7.59 17.74
CA LEU A 146 -3.02 -6.72 17.13
C LEU A 146 -3.85 -5.95 18.17
N SER A 147 -3.94 -6.43 19.41
CA SER A 147 -4.66 -5.71 20.47
C SER A 147 -4.06 -4.33 20.79
N LYS A 148 -2.77 -4.13 20.48
CA LYS A 148 -2.06 -2.86 20.64
C LYS A 148 -2.17 -1.95 19.43
N LEU A 149 -2.72 -2.43 18.30
CA LEU A 149 -2.75 -1.75 17.01
C LEU A 149 -4.17 -1.42 16.53
N LEU A 150 -5.22 -1.71 17.31
CA LEU A 150 -6.63 -1.58 16.90
C LEU A 150 -7.06 -0.13 16.56
N ASP A 151 -6.30 0.86 17.01
CA ASP A 151 -6.55 2.26 16.68
C ASP A 151 -5.92 2.68 15.32
N HIS A 152 -5.24 1.75 14.65
CA HIS A 152 -4.63 1.97 13.33
C HIS A 152 -5.42 1.30 12.22
N SER A 153 -5.35 1.86 11.03
CA SER A 153 -5.90 1.27 9.80
C SER A 153 -5.02 0.12 9.32
N PHE A 154 -5.65 -0.93 8.78
CA PHE A 154 -4.96 -2.10 8.27
C PHE A 154 -5.14 -2.28 6.77
N TRP A 155 -4.05 -2.65 6.09
CA TRP A 155 -4.03 -3.19 4.75
C TRP A 155 -3.70 -4.69 4.82
N PHE A 156 -4.71 -5.49 4.62
CA PHE A 156 -4.63 -6.93 4.79
C PHE A 156 -4.40 -7.64 3.45
N ALA A 157 -3.38 -8.50 3.38
CA ALA A 157 -3.07 -9.29 2.20
C ALA A 157 -3.52 -10.75 2.38
N GLN A 158 -4.39 -11.20 1.51
CA GLN A 158 -4.80 -12.60 1.42
C GLN A 158 -5.38 -12.90 0.04
N TYR A 159 -4.72 -13.77 -0.73
CA TYR A 159 -5.07 -14.09 -2.11
C TYR A 159 -6.10 -15.22 -2.17
N GLN A 160 -7.33 -14.92 -1.80
CA GLN A 160 -8.47 -15.83 -1.77
C GLN A 160 -9.72 -15.11 -2.32
N ALA A 161 -10.79 -15.86 -2.59
CA ALA A 161 -12.04 -15.29 -3.09
C ALA A 161 -12.72 -14.35 -2.07
N GLN A 162 -12.48 -14.57 -0.77
CA GLN A 162 -12.99 -13.75 0.32
C GLN A 162 -11.93 -13.67 1.43
N PRO A 163 -11.76 -12.50 2.06
CA PRO A 163 -10.85 -12.38 3.19
C PRO A 163 -11.43 -13.11 4.41
N SER A 164 -10.55 -13.77 5.16
CA SER A 164 -10.94 -14.52 6.38
C SER A 164 -10.32 -13.92 7.65
N PHE A 165 -9.95 -12.66 7.62
CA PHE A 165 -9.38 -11.96 8.76
C PHE A 165 -10.47 -11.58 9.76
N TYR A 166 -10.18 -11.74 11.07
CA TYR A 166 -11.17 -11.53 12.14
C TYR A 166 -11.38 -10.05 12.49
N TYR A 167 -10.36 -9.23 12.35
CA TYR A 167 -10.41 -7.81 12.69
C TYR A 167 -10.82 -6.97 11.49
N ASP A 168 -11.31 -5.75 11.73
CA ASP A 168 -11.61 -4.79 10.68
C ASP A 168 -10.33 -4.37 9.95
N PHE A 169 -10.45 -4.14 8.64
CA PHE A 169 -9.36 -3.61 7.80
C PHE A 169 -9.96 -2.70 6.73
N GLN A 170 -9.18 -1.72 6.29
CA GLN A 170 -9.64 -0.70 5.34
C GLN A 170 -9.19 -0.98 3.92
N MET A 171 -8.16 -1.80 3.74
CA MET A 171 -7.68 -2.19 2.40
C MET A 171 -7.39 -3.69 2.36
N TRP A 172 -7.72 -4.33 1.23
CA TRP A 172 -7.48 -5.73 0.98
C TRP A 172 -6.68 -5.93 -0.31
N GLN A 173 -5.45 -6.46 -0.19
CA GLN A 173 -4.70 -6.95 -1.32
C GLN A 173 -5.18 -8.38 -1.63
N TYR A 174 -5.96 -8.52 -2.70
CA TYR A 174 -6.63 -9.78 -3.00
C TYR A 174 -5.92 -10.63 -4.06
N SER A 175 -4.96 -10.04 -4.78
CA SER A 175 -4.20 -10.76 -5.82
C SER A 175 -2.84 -10.12 -6.02
N SER A 176 -1.82 -10.95 -6.23
CA SER A 176 -0.49 -10.53 -6.71
C SER A 176 -0.29 -10.82 -8.20
N LYS A 177 -1.37 -11.11 -8.94
CA LYS A 177 -1.33 -11.55 -10.34
C LYS A 177 -2.36 -10.82 -11.20
N GLY A 178 -2.59 -9.55 -10.88
CA GLY A 178 -3.45 -8.71 -11.70
C GLY A 178 -2.82 -8.39 -13.06
N SER A 179 -3.67 -8.12 -14.03
CA SER A 179 -3.26 -7.61 -15.34
C SER A 179 -4.03 -6.32 -15.60
N VAL A 180 -3.32 -5.23 -15.70
CA VAL A 180 -3.90 -3.90 -15.90
C VAL A 180 -3.36 -3.32 -17.20
N PRO A 181 -4.21 -2.82 -18.10
CA PRO A 181 -3.76 -2.09 -19.29
C PRO A 181 -2.80 -0.96 -18.90
N GLY A 182 -1.72 -0.79 -19.65
CA GLY A 182 -0.68 0.18 -19.34
C GLY A 182 0.45 -0.34 -18.45
N ILE A 183 0.33 -1.56 -17.90
CA ILE A 183 1.38 -2.22 -17.10
C ILE A 183 1.86 -3.47 -17.81
N GLN A 184 3.18 -3.66 -17.85
CA GLN A 184 3.77 -4.88 -18.37
C GLN A 184 4.00 -5.89 -17.24
N GLY A 185 3.36 -7.06 -17.33
CA GLY A 185 3.48 -8.11 -16.33
C GLY A 185 2.37 -8.10 -15.29
N GLU A 186 2.64 -8.76 -14.18
CA GLU A 186 1.70 -8.88 -13.05
C GLU A 186 1.81 -7.67 -12.14
N VAL A 187 0.68 -7.29 -11.53
CA VAL A 187 0.58 -6.20 -10.56
C VAL A 187 -0.33 -6.60 -9.41
N ASP A 188 -0.02 -6.11 -8.21
CA ASP A 188 -0.81 -6.33 -7.02
C ASP A 188 -2.13 -5.53 -7.06
N MET A 189 -3.24 -6.24 -6.77
CA MET A 189 -4.58 -5.68 -6.87
C MET A 189 -5.23 -5.54 -5.51
N ASN A 190 -5.88 -4.41 -5.30
CA ASN A 190 -6.42 -4.01 -4.02
C ASN A 190 -7.86 -3.52 -4.12
N LEU A 191 -8.61 -3.75 -3.03
CA LEU A 191 -9.88 -3.08 -2.75
C LEU A 191 -9.70 -2.16 -1.54
N TYR A 192 -10.19 -0.94 -1.64
CA TYR A 192 -10.22 0.01 -0.53
C TYR A 192 -11.67 0.23 -0.09
N PHE A 193 -11.93 0.09 1.21
CA PHE A 193 -13.28 0.16 1.79
C PHE A 193 -13.60 1.53 2.41
N GLY A 194 -12.64 2.46 2.38
CA GLY A 194 -12.85 3.85 2.78
C GLY A 194 -13.38 4.74 1.65
N ALA A 195 -13.64 5.99 1.97
CA ALA A 195 -13.94 6.99 0.95
C ALA A 195 -12.64 7.41 0.24
N LEU A 196 -12.65 7.41 -1.09
CA LEU A 196 -11.55 8.01 -1.85
C LEU A 196 -11.79 9.51 -1.92
N GLU A 197 -10.98 10.28 -1.21
CA GLU A 197 -10.87 11.71 -1.44
C GLU A 197 -9.92 11.91 -2.63
N GLY A 198 -10.43 11.81 -3.83
CA GLY A 198 -9.69 12.03 -5.07
C GLY A 198 -10.11 13.34 -5.71
N GLY A 199 -9.18 14.02 -6.35
CA GLY A 199 -9.47 15.14 -7.20
C GLY A 199 -10.55 14.77 -8.23
N GLU A 200 -11.39 15.73 -8.61
CA GLU A 200 -12.36 15.50 -9.69
C GLU A 200 -11.61 14.95 -10.90
N ARG A 201 -11.87 13.69 -11.25
CA ARG A 201 -11.33 13.14 -12.50
C ARG A 201 -11.69 14.12 -13.63
N PRO A 202 -10.75 14.50 -14.48
CA PRO A 202 -11.10 15.24 -15.68
C PRO A 202 -12.20 14.46 -16.40
N LYS A 203 -13.40 15.07 -16.52
CA LYS A 203 -14.55 14.43 -17.16
C LYS A 203 -14.12 14.00 -18.55
N ARG A 204 -14.24 12.72 -18.85
CA ARG A 204 -13.97 12.19 -20.19
C ARG A 204 -14.72 13.03 -21.23
N PRO A 205 -14.13 13.32 -22.38
CA PRO A 205 -14.78 14.14 -23.42
C PRO A 205 -16.16 13.63 -23.86
N ASN A 206 -16.49 12.36 -23.56
CA ASN A 206 -17.68 11.66 -24.04
C ASN A 206 -18.75 11.39 -22.95
N GLY A 207 -18.57 11.84 -21.70
CA GLY A 207 -19.57 11.67 -20.64
C GLY A 207 -19.89 10.22 -20.26
N GLN A 208 -19.07 9.24 -20.64
CA GLN A 208 -19.24 7.84 -20.28
C GLN A 208 -18.58 7.55 -18.93
N GLU A 209 -19.39 7.05 -17.98
CA GLU A 209 -18.84 6.44 -16.75
C GLU A 209 -18.00 5.20 -17.14
N ALA A 210 -16.91 4.96 -16.41
CA ALA A 210 -16.14 3.73 -16.57
C ALA A 210 -17.07 2.52 -16.37
N PRO A 211 -16.95 1.45 -17.16
CA PRO A 211 -17.66 0.23 -16.87
C PRO A 211 -17.26 -0.21 -15.46
N LEU A 212 -18.26 -0.50 -14.62
CA LEU A 212 -18.03 -1.16 -13.34
C LEU A 212 -17.23 -2.43 -13.60
N ASP A 213 -16.28 -2.75 -12.71
CA ASP A 213 -15.48 -3.97 -12.76
C ASP A 213 -16.41 -5.15 -13.14
N PRO A 214 -16.11 -5.88 -14.24
CA PRO A 214 -16.94 -7.00 -14.66
C PRO A 214 -17.05 -8.12 -13.62
N GLY A 215 -16.26 -8.06 -12.54
CA GLY A 215 -16.35 -8.95 -11.39
C GLY A 215 -17.34 -8.57 -10.31
N ILE A 216 -17.93 -7.37 -10.34
CA ILE A 216 -18.85 -6.90 -9.28
C ILE A 216 -20.26 -6.67 -9.83
N ASN A 217 -21.26 -7.26 -9.17
CA ASN A 217 -22.66 -7.04 -9.48
C ASN A 217 -23.05 -5.59 -9.08
N PRO A 218 -23.48 -4.74 -10.04
CA PRO A 218 -23.78 -3.33 -9.79
C PRO A 218 -24.99 -3.10 -8.86
N GLU A 219 -25.87 -4.10 -8.71
CA GLU A 219 -27.06 -3.98 -7.85
C GLU A 219 -26.77 -4.36 -6.39
N THR A 220 -25.76 -5.20 -6.16
CA THR A 220 -25.47 -5.73 -4.82
C THR A 220 -24.10 -5.29 -4.29
N GLY A 221 -23.22 -4.73 -5.13
CA GLY A 221 -21.84 -4.39 -4.78
C GLY A 221 -20.98 -5.62 -4.43
N ARG A 222 -21.40 -6.83 -4.85
CA ARG A 222 -20.71 -8.09 -4.53
C ARG A 222 -20.15 -8.75 -5.78
N PRO A 223 -19.06 -9.54 -5.67
CA PRO A 223 -18.54 -10.32 -6.79
C PRO A 223 -19.61 -11.23 -7.39
N TYR A 224 -19.63 -11.34 -8.74
CA TYR A 224 -20.48 -12.32 -9.41
C TYR A 224 -20.02 -13.74 -9.03
N GLY A 225 -20.93 -14.56 -8.51
CA GLY A 225 -20.68 -15.99 -8.34
C GLY A 225 -20.91 -16.56 -6.95
N TYR A 226 -21.70 -15.87 -6.09
CA TYR A 226 -22.20 -16.45 -4.83
C TYR A 226 -23.66 -16.08 -4.56
#